data_7c8c7362c6e9675e57099c7593f7e604
#
_entry.id   7c8c7362c6e9675e57099c7593f7e604
#
_cell.length_a   1.000
_cell.length_b   1.000
_cell.length_c   1.000
_cell.angle_alpha   90.00
_cell.angle_beta   90.00
_cell.angle_gamma   90.00
#
_symmetry.space_group_name_H-M   'P 1'
#
loop_
_entity.id
_entity.type
_entity.pdbx_description
1 polymer ?
#
loop_
_entity_poly.entity_id
_entity_poly.type
_entity_poly.pdbx_seq_one_letter_code
_entity_poly.pdbx_strand_id
1 'polypeptide(L)'
;MLKNLIKKGPVIRAFFFALFVFLINCSSSQEAKKDLNFFSKKQASNVEIFTIRDFFTQGKFQLYFDVFNKNEDVTIGQMAIYVFNKDCNQVPNNAKSNKILYSNPVFIGPYKNGVITFFPGKRLKCYTIKGFKKYL
;
A
#
# COMPACT_ATOMS: atom_id res chain seq x y z
N MET A 1 3.16 -5.01 -9.42
CA MET A 1 2.82 -3.87 -8.75
C MET A 1 3.95 -3.03 -8.39
N LEU A 2 4.83 -3.51 -7.65
CA LEU A 2 6.00 -2.81 -7.32
C LEU A 2 6.72 -2.37 -8.52
N LYS A 3 6.64 -3.08 -9.57
CA LYS A 3 7.28 -2.72 -10.76
C LYS A 3 6.85 -1.41 -11.25
N ASN A 4 5.61 -1.10 -11.07
CA ASN A 4 5.14 0.17 -11.55
C ASN A 4 5.75 1.32 -10.82
N LEU A 5 6.03 1.12 -9.57
CA LEU A 5 6.64 2.16 -8.81
C LEU A 5 8.04 2.35 -9.29
N ILE A 6 8.66 1.28 -9.63
CA ILE A 6 9.99 1.35 -10.10
C ILE A 6 10.04 2.05 -11.41
N LYS A 7 9.08 1.88 -12.22
CA LYS A 7 9.09 2.56 -13.45
C LYS A 7 9.03 4.01 -13.28
N LYS A 8 8.34 4.44 -12.30
CA LYS A 8 8.30 5.83 -12.11
C LYS A 8 9.59 6.28 -11.65
N GLY A 9 10.16 5.51 -10.80
CA GLY A 9 11.42 5.85 -10.31
C GLY A 9 12.34 6.20 -11.37
N PRO A 10 12.46 5.36 -12.29
CA PRO A 10 13.44 5.56 -13.29
C PRO A 10 13.22 6.79 -14.05
N VAL A 11 12.17 7.30 -13.99
CA VAL A 11 11.93 8.45 -14.67
C VAL A 11 13.00 9.34 -14.39
N ILE A 12 13.51 9.15 -13.32
CA ILE A 12 14.53 9.86 -12.94
C ILE A 12 15.61 9.84 -13.80
N ARG A 13 16.00 8.82 -14.28
CA ARG A 13 17.13 8.73 -14.98
C ARG A 13 17.13 9.61 -16.02
N ALA A 14 16.11 10.07 -16.22
CA ALA A 14 16.15 10.88 -17.27
C ALA A 14 17.04 11.94 -17.05
N PHE A 15 17.44 12.08 -16.46
CA PHE A 15 18.08 12.96 -16.53
C PHE A 15 19.14 13.19 -16.70
N PHE A 16 19.58 13.09 -16.60
CA PHE A 16 20.70 13.16 -16.81
C PHE A 16 21.07 14.25 -17.33
N PHE A 17 20.81 15.20 -17.24
CA PHE A 17 21.12 16.17 -17.75
C PHE A 17 21.10 17.13 -16.90
N ALA A 18 21.40 17.49 -16.41
CA ALA A 18 21.99 18.15 -15.54
C ALA A 18 21.29 19.30 -15.02
N LEU A 19 21.17 20.30 -15.60
CA LEU A 19 20.66 21.39 -15.10
C LEU A 19 19.31 21.35 -14.81
N PHE A 20 18.56 21.06 -15.70
CA PHE A 20 17.28 21.06 -15.49
C PHE A 20 16.94 20.03 -14.59
N VAL A 21 17.77 19.28 -14.28
CA VAL A 21 17.63 18.24 -13.44
C VAL A 21 17.13 18.80 -12.14
N PHE A 22 17.33 19.97 -11.76
CA PHE A 22 16.93 20.52 -10.54
C PHE A 22 15.46 20.49 -10.43
N LEU A 23 14.73 21.00 -11.32
CA LEU A 23 13.33 21.05 -11.22
C LEU A 23 12.75 19.68 -11.11
N ILE A 24 13.29 18.80 -11.84
CA ILE A 24 12.83 17.46 -11.81
C ILE A 24 13.06 16.88 -10.47
N ASN A 25 14.14 17.23 -9.86
CA ASN A 25 14.48 16.72 -8.58
C ASN A 25 13.48 17.14 -7.52
N CYS A 26 12.91 18.26 -7.64
CA CYS A 26 11.95 18.71 -6.68
C CYS A 26 10.71 17.83 -6.71
N SER A 27 10.23 17.50 -7.86
CA SER A 27 9.09 16.66 -7.98
C SER A 27 9.42 15.30 -7.50
N SER A 28 10.56 14.82 -7.83
CA SER A 28 11.00 13.52 -7.44
C SER A 28 11.13 13.42 -5.96
N SER A 29 11.58 14.46 -5.35
CA SER A 29 11.81 14.45 -3.94
C SER A 29 10.49 14.31 -3.18
N GLN A 30 9.44 14.89 -3.67
CA GLN A 30 8.17 14.77 -3.01
C GLN A 30 7.62 13.36 -3.14
N GLU A 31 7.80 12.74 -4.25
CA GLU A 31 7.38 11.38 -4.43
C GLU A 31 8.20 10.46 -3.56
N ALA A 32 9.45 10.69 -3.47
CA ALA A 32 10.33 9.91 -2.63
C ALA A 32 9.91 10.02 -1.18
N LYS A 33 9.51 11.20 -0.73
CA LYS A 33 9.07 11.36 0.62
C LYS A 33 7.80 10.58 0.89
N LYS A 34 6.91 10.52 -0.07
CA LYS A 34 5.72 9.75 0.08
C LYS A 34 6.08 8.29 0.20
N ASP A 35 6.99 7.83 -0.60
CA ASP A 35 7.41 6.45 -0.59
C ASP A 35 8.15 6.08 0.69
N LEU A 36 8.81 7.02 1.32
CA LEU A 36 9.54 6.75 2.55
C LEU A 36 8.61 6.40 3.71
N ASN A 37 7.36 6.78 3.62
CA ASN A 37 6.41 6.45 4.66
C ASN A 37 5.92 5.01 4.56
N PHE A 38 6.16 4.38 3.44
CA PHE A 38 5.78 2.99 3.29
C PHE A 38 6.91 2.07 3.74
N PHE A 39 6.56 0.89 4.15
CA PHE A 39 7.54 -0.15 4.47
C PHE A 39 8.33 -0.47 3.22
N SER A 40 9.61 -0.76 3.40
CA SER A 40 10.43 -1.27 2.30
C SER A 40 9.90 -2.65 1.92
N LYS A 41 10.36 -3.16 0.81
CA LYS A 41 9.95 -4.47 0.35
C LYS A 41 10.27 -5.53 1.41
N LYS A 42 11.43 -5.43 2.02
CA LYS A 42 11.86 -6.36 3.04
C LYS A 42 10.98 -6.23 4.29
N GLN A 43 10.69 -5.03 4.72
CA GLN A 43 9.84 -4.80 5.87
C GLN A 43 8.42 -5.31 5.63
N ALA A 44 7.90 -5.09 4.43
CA ALA A 44 6.57 -5.57 4.10
C ALA A 44 6.51 -7.11 4.08
N SER A 45 7.57 -7.76 3.65
CA SER A 45 7.61 -9.21 3.63
C SER A 45 7.65 -9.81 5.03
N ASN A 46 7.96 -9.00 6.02
CA ASN A 46 7.97 -9.44 7.42
C ASN A 46 6.64 -9.18 8.11
N VAL A 47 5.61 -8.83 7.38
CA VAL A 47 4.27 -8.71 7.93
C VAL A 47 3.49 -9.95 7.48
N GLU A 48 3.01 -10.71 8.44
CA GLU A 48 2.27 -11.91 8.14
C GLU A 48 0.79 -11.65 8.23
N ILE A 49 0.03 -12.02 7.25
CA ILE A 49 -1.42 -11.88 7.26
C ILE A 49 -1.99 -13.28 7.55
N PHE A 50 -2.61 -13.44 8.70
CA PHE A 50 -3.16 -14.73 9.10
C PHE A 50 -4.50 -14.98 8.47
N THR A 51 -5.39 -14.03 8.54
CA THR A 51 -6.73 -14.21 8.00
C THR A 51 -7.22 -12.90 7.40
N ILE A 52 -8.13 -13.02 6.46
CA ILE A 52 -8.81 -11.90 5.86
C ILE A 52 -10.29 -12.21 6.03
N ARG A 53 -11.00 -11.31 6.68
CA ARG A 53 -12.43 -11.50 6.95
C ARG A 53 -13.20 -10.33 6.36
N ASP A 54 -14.34 -10.61 5.79
CA ASP A 54 -15.18 -9.54 5.31
C ASP A 54 -16.58 -9.68 5.88
N PHE A 55 -17.24 -8.59 6.08
CA PHE A 55 -18.59 -8.55 6.59
C PHE A 55 -19.41 -7.56 5.79
N PHE A 56 -20.64 -7.92 5.53
CA PHE A 56 -21.54 -7.00 4.87
C PHE A 56 -22.75 -6.86 5.77
N THR A 57 -22.81 -5.76 6.48
CA THR A 57 -23.84 -5.52 7.48
C THR A 57 -24.52 -4.21 7.23
N GLN A 58 -25.84 -4.21 7.19
CA GLN A 58 -26.64 -2.99 7.00
C GLN A 58 -26.21 -2.25 5.73
N GLY A 59 -25.94 -2.99 4.68
CA GLY A 59 -25.53 -2.41 3.41
C GLY A 59 -24.12 -1.86 3.36
N LYS A 60 -23.32 -2.12 4.40
CA LYS A 60 -21.94 -1.62 4.41
C LYS A 60 -20.95 -2.77 4.45
N PHE A 61 -19.94 -2.66 3.64
CA PHE A 61 -18.89 -3.67 3.53
C PHE A 61 -17.72 -3.29 4.43
N GLN A 62 -17.23 -4.26 5.19
CA GLN A 62 -16.09 -4.07 6.08
C GLN A 62 -15.08 -5.16 5.80
N LEU A 63 -13.81 -4.83 5.80
CA LEU A 63 -12.75 -5.76 5.49
C LEU A 63 -11.71 -5.72 6.60
N TYR A 64 -11.40 -6.86 7.16
CA TYR A 64 -10.45 -6.96 8.27
C TYR A 64 -9.30 -7.88 7.91
N PHE A 65 -8.10 -7.45 8.27
CA PHE A 65 -6.90 -8.26 8.10
C PHE A 65 -6.29 -8.51 9.47
N ASP A 66 -6.15 -9.77 9.83
CA ASP A 66 -5.45 -10.10 11.07
C ASP A 66 -3.99 -10.28 10.73
N VAL A 67 -3.13 -9.47 11.30
CA VAL A 67 -1.72 -9.43 10.93
C VAL A 67 -0.78 -9.59 12.12
N PHE A 68 0.42 -10.00 11.84
CA PHE A 68 1.49 -10.05 12.82
C PHE A 68 2.69 -9.33 12.22
N ASN A 69 3.21 -8.34 12.95
CA ASN A 69 4.36 -7.56 12.51
C ASN A 69 5.64 -8.23 13.00
N LYS A 70 6.33 -8.91 12.11
CA LYS A 70 7.57 -9.57 12.46
C LYS A 70 8.78 -8.66 12.39
N ASN A 71 8.59 -7.41 12.10
CA ASN A 71 9.69 -6.47 12.07
C ASN A 71 10.12 -6.11 13.49
N GLU A 72 11.38 -5.84 13.66
CA GLU A 72 11.89 -5.47 14.96
C GLU A 72 11.99 -3.97 15.16
N ASP A 73 11.89 -3.21 14.14
CA ASP A 73 12.19 -1.77 14.21
C ASP A 73 11.15 -0.85 13.59
N VAL A 74 10.07 -1.36 13.06
CA VAL A 74 9.04 -0.50 12.49
C VAL A 74 7.65 -0.88 12.97
N THR A 75 6.80 0.09 13.10
CA THR A 75 5.42 -0.08 13.55
C THR A 75 4.48 0.19 12.40
N ILE A 76 3.47 -0.65 12.24
CA ILE A 76 2.48 -0.47 11.20
C ILE A 76 1.50 0.63 11.63
N GLY A 77 1.34 1.62 10.78
CA GLY A 77 0.39 2.72 11.03
C GLY A 77 -0.83 2.64 10.16
N GLN A 78 -0.70 2.10 8.98
CA GLN A 78 -1.81 1.96 8.03
C GLN A 78 -1.47 0.93 6.98
N MET A 79 -2.48 0.41 6.32
CA MET A 79 -2.28 -0.47 5.17
C MET A 79 -2.96 0.18 3.97
N ALA A 80 -2.43 -0.02 2.80
CA ALA A 80 -3.03 0.49 1.58
C ALA A 80 -3.28 -0.67 0.62
N ILE A 81 -4.39 -0.62 -0.09
CA ILE A 81 -4.73 -1.61 -1.09
C ILE A 81 -5.07 -0.92 -2.41
N TYR A 82 -4.78 -1.60 -3.49
CA TYR A 82 -5.22 -1.17 -4.80
C TYR A 82 -6.60 -1.79 -5.05
N VAL A 83 -7.54 -1.02 -5.54
CA VAL A 83 -8.89 -1.49 -5.79
C VAL A 83 -9.19 -1.47 -7.28
N PHE A 84 -9.80 -2.51 -7.77
CA PHE A 84 -10.14 -2.65 -9.17
C PHE A 84 -11.66 -2.80 -9.32
N ASN A 85 -12.21 -2.26 -10.40
CA ASN A 85 -13.66 -2.29 -10.64
C ASN A 85 -14.13 -3.55 -11.33
N LYS A 86 -13.25 -4.48 -11.59
CA LYS A 86 -13.58 -5.74 -12.25
C LYS A 86 -13.25 -6.89 -11.33
N ASP A 87 -13.82 -8.04 -11.61
CA ASP A 87 -13.48 -9.24 -10.84
C ASP A 87 -11.99 -9.56 -11.02
N CYS A 88 -11.39 -10.14 -10.04
CA CYS A 88 -9.96 -10.39 -10.09
C CYS A 88 -9.52 -11.21 -11.28
N ASN A 89 -10.33 -12.13 -11.72
CA ASN A 89 -9.99 -12.94 -12.87
C ASN A 89 -10.01 -12.15 -14.19
N GLN A 90 -10.59 -10.96 -14.17
CA GLN A 90 -10.65 -10.09 -15.33
C GLN A 90 -9.62 -8.98 -15.26
N VAL A 91 -8.80 -8.94 -14.22
CA VAL A 91 -7.81 -7.89 -14.06
C VAL A 91 -6.46 -8.39 -14.57
N PRO A 92 -5.90 -7.78 -15.62
CA PRO A 92 -4.60 -8.18 -16.13
C PRO A 92 -3.50 -7.90 -15.11
N ASN A 93 -2.43 -8.64 -15.20
CA ASN A 93 -1.32 -8.50 -14.25
C ASN A 93 -0.73 -7.10 -14.22
N ASN A 94 -0.79 -6.39 -15.29
CA ASN A 94 -0.20 -5.06 -15.37
C ASN A 94 -1.26 -3.96 -15.35
N ALA A 95 -2.46 -4.26 -14.93
CA ALA A 95 -3.52 -3.26 -14.92
C ALA A 95 -3.28 -2.21 -13.86
N LYS A 96 -3.70 -1.01 -14.14
CA LYS A 96 -3.64 0.04 -13.15
C LYS A 96 -4.90 -0.02 -12.31
N SER A 97 -4.76 0.22 -11.04
CA SER A 97 -5.90 0.22 -10.14
C SER A 97 -6.79 1.42 -10.39
N ASN A 98 -8.05 1.28 -10.04
CA ASN A 98 -8.99 2.38 -10.15
C ASN A 98 -8.80 3.38 -9.02
N LYS A 99 -8.44 2.89 -7.86
CA LYS A 99 -8.15 3.78 -6.74
C LYS A 99 -7.34 3.05 -5.68
N ILE A 100 -6.82 3.80 -4.74
CA ILE A 100 -6.11 3.28 -3.60
C ILE A 100 -6.95 3.56 -2.36
N LEU A 101 -7.17 2.55 -1.54
CA LEU A 101 -7.85 2.73 -0.27
C LEU A 101 -6.86 2.56 0.85
N TYR A 102 -7.03 3.38 1.88
CA TYR A 102 -6.20 3.29 3.09
C TYR A 102 -7.05 2.77 4.23
N SER A 103 -6.46 1.95 5.07
CA SER A 103 -7.15 1.43 6.23
C SER A 103 -7.32 2.51 7.27
N ASN A 104 -8.11 2.23 8.29
CA ASN A 104 -8.14 3.07 9.46
C ASN A 104 -6.75 3.05 10.08
N PRO A 105 -6.35 4.10 10.77
CA PRO A 105 -5.06 4.13 11.44
C PRO A 105 -4.97 3.06 12.52
N VAL A 106 -3.81 2.45 12.66
CA VAL A 106 -3.58 1.44 13.67
C VAL A 106 -2.20 1.65 14.28
N PHE A 107 -1.91 0.95 15.33
CA PHE A 107 -0.60 0.96 15.92
C PHE A 107 -0.25 -0.50 16.22
N ILE A 108 0.50 -1.12 15.32
CA ILE A 108 0.92 -2.50 15.50
C ILE A 108 2.44 -2.51 15.56
N GLY A 109 2.96 -2.53 16.76
CA GLY A 109 4.40 -2.43 16.99
C GLY A 109 5.15 -3.69 16.61
N PRO A 110 6.45 -3.67 16.80
CA PRO A 110 7.28 -4.82 16.49
C PRO A 110 6.85 -6.06 17.28
N TYR A 111 6.81 -7.16 16.61
CA TYR A 111 6.45 -8.45 17.20
C TYR A 111 5.07 -8.45 17.85
N LYS A 112 4.15 -7.66 17.31
CA LYS A 112 2.79 -7.60 17.84
C LYS A 112 1.76 -8.01 16.80
N ASN A 113 0.65 -8.50 17.28
CA ASN A 113 -0.50 -8.83 16.45
C ASN A 113 -1.43 -7.63 16.41
N GLY A 114 -2.22 -7.53 15.40
CA GLY A 114 -3.25 -6.50 15.33
C GLY A 114 -4.23 -6.75 14.21
N VAL A 115 -5.22 -5.90 14.15
CA VAL A 115 -6.26 -5.99 13.13
C VAL A 115 -6.28 -4.71 12.33
N ILE A 116 -6.22 -4.81 11.04
CA ILE A 116 -6.29 -3.67 10.14
C ILE A 116 -7.65 -3.68 9.50
N THR A 117 -8.35 -2.56 9.54
CA THR A 117 -9.73 -2.47 9.10
C THR A 117 -9.93 -1.48 7.99
N PHE A 118 -10.69 -1.88 6.98
CA PHE A 118 -11.11 -0.98 5.91
C PHE A 118 -12.63 -0.90 5.90
N PHE A 119 -13.15 0.29 5.64
CA PHE A 119 -14.58 0.49 5.52
C PHE A 119 -14.89 1.08 4.14
N PRO A 120 -14.85 0.27 3.10
CA PRO A 120 -15.04 0.80 1.77
C PRO A 120 -16.49 1.19 1.44
N GLY A 121 -17.44 0.72 2.21
CA GLY A 121 -18.83 1.01 1.96
C GLY A 121 -19.46 0.05 0.99
N LYS A 122 -18.85 -0.17 -0.15
CA LYS A 122 -19.35 -1.10 -1.15
C LYS A 122 -18.45 -2.33 -1.16
N ARG A 123 -19.02 -3.46 -1.55
CA ARG A 123 -18.24 -4.68 -1.68
C ARG A 123 -17.18 -4.48 -2.77
N LEU A 124 -15.96 -4.84 -2.46
CA LEU A 124 -14.88 -4.72 -3.42
C LEU A 124 -14.87 -5.92 -4.35
N LYS A 125 -14.75 -5.66 -5.65
CA LYS A 125 -14.70 -6.73 -6.64
C LYS A 125 -13.35 -7.39 -6.69
N CYS A 126 -12.31 -6.61 -6.58
CA CYS A 126 -10.95 -7.12 -6.57
C CYS A 126 -10.04 -6.11 -5.90
N TYR A 127 -9.11 -6.59 -5.12
CA TYR A 127 -8.11 -5.71 -4.52
C TYR A 127 -6.80 -6.46 -4.38
N THR A 128 -5.71 -5.72 -4.33
CA THR A 128 -4.40 -6.29 -4.02
C THR A 128 -3.71 -5.38 -3.02
N ILE A 129 -2.78 -5.90 -2.29
CA ILE A 129 -2.09 -5.11 -1.28
C ILE A 129 -1.07 -4.21 -1.93
N LYS A 130 -1.14 -2.92 -1.64
CA LYS A 130 -0.15 -1.98 -2.10
C LYS A 130 1.02 -1.99 -1.13
N GLY A 131 0.75 -1.98 0.15
CA GLY A 131 1.80 -1.96 1.16
C GLY A 131 1.33 -1.48 2.51
N PHE A 132 2.28 -1.31 3.41
CA PHE A 132 2.02 -0.85 4.77
C PHE A 132 2.73 0.48 4.99
N LYS A 133 2.07 1.39 5.67
CA LYS A 133 2.67 2.67 6.01
C LYS A 133 3.18 2.63 7.42
N LYS A 134 4.30 3.28 7.67
CA LYS A 134 4.86 3.35 8.99
C LYS A 134 4.02 4.26 9.87
N TYR A 135 3.98 3.94 11.13
CA TYR A 135 3.36 4.81 12.12
C TYR A 135 4.37 5.93 12.38
N LEU A 136 3.94 7.16 12.28
CA LEU A 136 4.84 8.29 12.44
C LEU A 136 4.51 9.11 13.67
#